data_1a92286a8dddaa274e41ceae0886af8c
#
_entry.id   1a92286a8dddaa274e41ceae0886af8c
#
_cell.length_a   1.000
_cell.length_b   1.000
_cell.length_c   1.000
_cell.angle_alpha   90.00
_cell.angle_beta   90.00
_cell.angle_gamma   90.00
#
_symmetry.space_group_name_H-M   'P 1'
#
loop_
_entity.id
_entity.type
_entity.pdbx_description
1 polymer ?
#
loop_
_entity_poly.entity_id
_entity_poly.type
_entity_poly.pdbx_seq_one_letter_code
_entity_poly.pdbx_strand_id
1 'polypeptide(L)'
;MKKVKFIYNPNSGEKKLATRLDDIIRIYQKNGYTVIPYRLDYDIPAGACLEDLDDSYDHVVFCGGDGTIDLLVNELKRKNIDIPVGIIPSGTANDFANALCLEHDPEEAVKKIIASKSRKIDLGKVNNRYFVNVASAGMFTDVSQKINNDIKNSFGRITYYIKGIEEARSMREFYIDVESEESSYSGNMYLMLVFNGKTAGNIHLAYKAEVDDGYLDVIIFKGMPIPKIIPVLIGVLKGEHLDFETDNEILYFKTKKVTIKCDDDLGTDIDGEKGPAFPLEIECVEDALDILGIEF
;
A
#
# COMPACT_ATOMS: atom_id res chain seq x y z
N MET A 1 -22.52 25.68 4.77
CA MET A 1 -21.25 25.37 5.41
C MET A 1 -20.89 23.97 4.96
N LYS A 2 -19.72 23.79 4.36
CA LYS A 2 -19.28 22.48 3.87
C LYS A 2 -19.00 21.57 5.07
N LYS A 3 -19.27 20.28 4.95
CA LYS A 3 -18.97 19.29 5.97
C LYS A 3 -17.74 18.48 5.58
N VAL A 4 -16.96 18.08 6.57
CA VAL A 4 -15.87 17.09 6.43
C VAL A 4 -16.06 15.98 7.43
N LYS A 5 -15.97 14.74 7.00
CA LYS A 5 -15.95 13.55 7.86
C LYS A 5 -14.51 13.26 8.24
N PHE A 6 -14.18 13.37 9.50
CA PHE A 6 -12.85 13.14 10.03
C PHE A 6 -12.78 11.78 10.74
N ILE A 7 -12.27 10.77 10.06
CA ILE A 7 -12.22 9.39 10.53
C ILE A 7 -10.80 9.10 11.03
N TYR A 8 -10.65 8.70 12.27
CA TYR A 8 -9.33 8.48 12.84
C TYR A 8 -9.22 7.19 13.65
N ASN A 9 -8.06 6.57 13.56
CA ASN A 9 -7.70 5.42 14.37
C ASN A 9 -6.88 5.87 15.59
N PRO A 10 -7.43 5.79 16.80
CA PRO A 10 -6.75 6.25 18.02
C PRO A 10 -5.53 5.39 18.41
N ASN A 11 -5.41 4.21 17.82
CA ASN A 11 -4.33 3.26 18.10
C ASN A 11 -3.20 3.32 17.08
N SER A 12 -3.28 4.17 16.06
CA SER A 12 -2.22 4.33 15.06
C SER A 12 -1.02 5.07 15.64
N GLY A 13 0.18 4.58 15.29
CA GLY A 13 1.47 5.20 15.58
C GLY A 13 1.67 5.57 17.05
N GLU A 14 2.21 6.76 17.30
CA GLU A 14 2.54 7.25 18.65
C GLU A 14 1.35 7.79 19.46
N LYS A 15 0.11 7.55 19.01
CA LYS A 15 -1.14 8.01 19.67
C LYS A 15 -1.24 9.54 19.87
N LYS A 16 -0.48 10.32 19.13
CA LYS A 16 -0.41 11.78 19.27
C LYS A 16 -1.59 12.52 18.65
N LEU A 17 -2.38 11.86 17.78
CA LEU A 17 -3.47 12.53 17.07
C LEU A 17 -4.52 13.12 18.00
N ALA A 18 -4.88 12.41 19.09
CA ALA A 18 -5.89 12.89 20.02
C ALA A 18 -5.55 14.27 20.63
N THR A 19 -4.26 14.57 20.79
CA THR A 19 -3.78 15.86 21.30
C THR A 19 -3.80 16.97 20.25
N ARG A 20 -3.89 16.62 18.96
CA ARG A 20 -3.90 17.55 17.82
C ARG A 20 -5.30 17.79 17.26
N LEU A 21 -6.30 17.04 17.71
CA LEU A 21 -7.65 17.09 17.15
C LEU A 21 -8.29 18.48 17.28
N ASP A 22 -8.04 19.19 18.38
CA ASP A 22 -8.54 20.56 18.59
C ASP A 22 -7.97 21.54 17.55
N ASP A 23 -6.66 21.47 17.27
CA ASP A 23 -6.01 22.30 16.26
C ASP A 23 -6.52 22.00 14.85
N ILE A 24 -6.71 20.72 14.52
CA ILE A 24 -7.29 20.27 13.25
C ILE A 24 -8.71 20.85 13.07
N ILE A 25 -9.57 20.70 14.07
CA ILE A 25 -10.93 21.24 14.04
C ILE A 25 -10.89 22.77 13.86
N ARG A 26 -10.05 23.47 14.60
CA ARG A 26 -9.87 24.91 14.50
C ARG A 26 -9.46 25.35 13.09
N ILE A 27 -8.55 24.64 12.43
CA ILE A 27 -8.10 24.93 11.06
C ILE A 27 -9.29 24.79 10.10
N TYR A 28 -10.02 23.70 10.15
CA TYR A 28 -11.19 23.46 9.31
C TYR A 28 -12.28 24.54 9.52
N GLN A 29 -12.61 24.86 10.77
CA GLN A 29 -13.62 25.86 11.09
C GLN A 29 -13.24 27.26 10.59
N LYS A 30 -11.97 27.68 10.69
CA LYS A 30 -11.47 28.93 10.12
C LYS A 30 -11.62 29.01 8.60
N ASN A 31 -11.66 27.85 7.91
CA ASN A 31 -11.86 27.75 6.48
C ASN A 31 -13.32 27.43 6.08
N GLY A 32 -14.28 27.59 6.99
CA GLY A 32 -15.70 27.48 6.71
C GLY A 32 -16.27 26.07 6.69
N TYR A 33 -15.57 25.08 7.28
CA TYR A 33 -16.02 23.70 7.36
C TYR A 33 -16.63 23.37 8.73
N THR A 34 -17.56 22.44 8.74
CA THR A 34 -18.02 21.72 9.94
C THR A 34 -17.36 20.35 9.96
N VAL A 35 -16.62 20.05 11.02
CA VAL A 35 -15.97 18.75 11.19
C VAL A 35 -16.88 17.79 11.93
N ILE A 36 -17.09 16.61 11.36
CA ILE A 36 -17.81 15.49 11.97
C ILE A 36 -16.78 14.40 12.29
N PRO A 37 -16.25 14.35 13.53
CA PRO A 37 -15.26 13.36 13.88
C PRO A 37 -15.89 11.98 14.07
N TYR A 38 -15.19 10.93 13.60
CA TYR A 38 -15.53 9.54 13.86
C TYR A 38 -14.29 8.79 14.33
N ARG A 39 -14.35 8.23 15.53
CA ARG A 39 -13.31 7.41 16.11
C ARG A 39 -13.52 5.95 15.72
N LEU A 40 -12.55 5.34 15.06
CA LEU A 40 -12.60 3.91 14.77
C LEU A 40 -12.45 3.10 16.07
N ASP A 41 -13.20 2.00 16.13
CA ASP A 41 -13.13 1.05 17.23
C ASP A 41 -13.21 -0.38 16.69
N TYR A 42 -12.51 -1.31 17.35
CA TYR A 42 -12.50 -2.72 16.92
C TYR A 42 -13.85 -3.42 17.08
N ASP A 43 -14.68 -2.94 18.00
CA ASP A 43 -16.00 -3.50 18.27
C ASP A 43 -17.10 -2.99 17.32
N ILE A 44 -16.75 -2.02 16.44
CA ILE A 44 -17.68 -1.40 15.49
C ILE A 44 -17.19 -1.69 14.06
N PRO A 45 -18.08 -2.20 13.17
CA PRO A 45 -17.70 -2.38 11.77
C PRO A 45 -17.16 -1.10 11.15
N ALA A 46 -16.03 -1.20 10.44
CA ALA A 46 -15.36 -0.02 9.87
C ALA A 46 -16.27 0.77 8.92
N GLY A 47 -17.11 0.09 8.15
CA GLY A 47 -18.06 0.74 7.24
C GLY A 47 -19.14 1.60 7.90
N ALA A 48 -19.33 1.49 9.22
CA ALA A 48 -20.29 2.32 9.96
C ALA A 48 -19.91 3.82 9.94
N CYS A 49 -18.61 4.13 9.83
CA CYS A 49 -18.14 5.52 9.75
C CYS A 49 -18.57 6.24 8.45
N LEU A 50 -19.01 5.50 7.44
CA LEU A 50 -19.41 6.01 6.13
C LEU A 50 -20.93 6.02 5.90
N GLU A 51 -21.74 5.55 6.85
CA GLU A 51 -23.18 5.38 6.67
C GLU A 51 -23.97 6.70 6.60
N ASP A 52 -23.47 7.75 7.21
CA ASP A 52 -24.10 9.06 7.24
C ASP A 52 -23.58 10.02 6.14
N LEU A 53 -22.73 9.53 5.24
CA LEU A 53 -22.23 10.33 4.13
C LEU A 53 -23.36 10.63 3.13
N ASP A 54 -23.50 11.90 2.81
CA ASP A 54 -24.44 12.44 1.82
C ASP A 54 -23.77 13.58 1.01
N ASP A 55 -24.49 14.17 0.07
CA ASP A 55 -24.01 15.24 -0.81
C ASP A 55 -23.61 16.53 -0.06
N SER A 56 -23.86 16.62 1.26
CA SER A 56 -23.45 17.77 2.08
C SER A 56 -21.97 17.70 2.53
N TYR A 57 -21.34 16.53 2.38
CA TYR A 57 -19.93 16.37 2.67
C TYR A 57 -19.07 16.76 1.46
N ASP A 58 -18.08 17.59 1.71
CA ASP A 58 -17.12 18.05 0.69
C ASP A 58 -16.03 17.01 0.46
N HIS A 59 -15.55 16.40 1.54
CA HIS A 59 -14.55 15.34 1.53
C HIS A 59 -14.55 14.56 2.83
N VAL A 60 -13.85 13.42 2.81
CA VAL A 60 -13.52 12.65 4.01
C VAL A 60 -12.03 12.75 4.30
N VAL A 61 -11.66 12.62 5.58
CA VAL A 61 -10.25 12.55 5.99
C VAL A 61 -10.02 11.24 6.72
N PHE A 62 -9.03 10.49 6.24
CA PHE A 62 -8.56 9.26 6.88
C PHE A 62 -7.28 9.53 7.64
N CYS A 63 -7.32 9.35 8.94
CA CYS A 63 -6.15 9.50 9.79
C CYS A 63 -5.80 8.17 10.44
N GLY A 64 -4.67 7.58 9.97
CA GLY A 64 -4.26 6.24 10.37
C GLY A 64 -2.95 5.82 9.73
N GLY A 65 -2.54 4.58 9.96
CA GLY A 65 -1.47 3.92 9.22
C GLY A 65 -2.01 3.16 8.00
N ASP A 66 -1.12 2.48 7.27
CA ASP A 66 -1.43 1.80 6.02
C ASP A 66 -2.64 0.86 6.12
N GLY A 67 -2.71 0.00 7.14
CA GLY A 67 -3.87 -0.88 7.33
C GLY A 67 -5.19 -0.14 7.60
N THR A 68 -5.16 1.06 8.20
CA THR A 68 -6.37 1.89 8.36
C THR A 68 -6.80 2.47 7.02
N ILE A 69 -5.85 2.91 6.20
CA ILE A 69 -6.12 3.46 4.87
C ILE A 69 -6.68 2.37 3.95
N ASP A 70 -6.02 1.20 3.89
CA ASP A 70 -6.49 0.04 3.12
C ASP A 70 -7.94 -0.33 3.50
N LEU A 71 -8.22 -0.49 4.79
CA LEU A 71 -9.55 -0.81 5.30
C LEU A 71 -10.61 0.20 4.83
N LEU A 72 -10.35 1.49 4.99
CA LEU A 72 -11.32 2.54 4.67
C LEU A 72 -11.50 2.73 3.16
N VAL A 73 -10.45 2.56 2.36
CA VAL A 73 -10.54 2.55 0.90
C VAL A 73 -11.41 1.38 0.43
N ASN A 74 -11.19 0.18 0.96
CA ASN A 74 -12.03 -0.98 0.63
C ASN A 74 -13.50 -0.77 1.04
N GLU A 75 -13.78 -0.13 2.17
CA GLU A 75 -15.16 0.21 2.58
C GLU A 75 -15.81 1.25 1.65
N LEU A 76 -15.08 2.28 1.20
CA LEU A 76 -15.58 3.23 0.19
C LEU A 76 -15.96 2.50 -1.10
N LYS A 77 -15.08 1.63 -1.60
CA LYS A 77 -15.31 0.87 -2.84
C LYS A 77 -16.47 -0.12 -2.69
N ARG A 78 -16.55 -0.83 -1.58
CA ARG A 78 -17.67 -1.76 -1.29
C ARG A 78 -19.03 -1.07 -1.27
N LYS A 79 -19.08 0.18 -0.79
CA LYS A 79 -20.31 0.98 -0.70
C LYS A 79 -20.58 1.83 -1.97
N ASN A 80 -19.68 1.79 -2.97
CA ASN A 80 -19.71 2.65 -4.16
C ASN A 80 -19.82 4.15 -3.81
N ILE A 81 -19.08 4.58 -2.80
CA ILE A 81 -18.99 5.98 -2.40
C ILE A 81 -17.83 6.63 -3.15
N ASP A 82 -18.15 7.64 -3.93
CA ASP A 82 -17.19 8.46 -4.67
C ASP A 82 -17.13 9.85 -4.01
N ILE A 83 -16.11 10.07 -3.20
CA ILE A 83 -15.90 11.31 -2.45
C ILE A 83 -14.39 11.57 -2.34
N PRO A 84 -13.93 12.82 -2.46
CA PRO A 84 -12.51 13.13 -2.27
C PRO A 84 -12.02 12.75 -0.88
N VAL A 85 -10.80 12.20 -0.83
CA VAL A 85 -10.17 11.67 0.38
C VAL A 85 -8.92 12.47 0.71
N GLY A 86 -8.87 13.08 1.88
CA GLY A 86 -7.63 13.55 2.49
C GLY A 86 -7.02 12.45 3.36
N ILE A 87 -5.72 12.34 3.38
CA ILE A 87 -5.00 11.36 4.22
C ILE A 87 -4.05 12.09 5.15
N ILE A 88 -4.11 11.74 6.43
CA ILE A 88 -3.15 12.17 7.45
C ILE A 88 -2.43 10.92 7.95
N PRO A 89 -1.18 10.69 7.51
CA PRO A 89 -0.44 9.51 7.91
C PRO A 89 -0.08 9.55 9.40
N SER A 90 -0.42 8.50 10.12
CA SER A 90 -0.12 8.38 11.55
C SER A 90 0.39 6.99 11.94
N GLY A 91 0.71 6.16 10.97
CA GLY A 91 1.31 4.84 11.16
C GLY A 91 2.82 4.86 11.31
N THR A 92 3.43 3.68 11.27
CA THR A 92 4.89 3.52 11.36
C THR A 92 5.56 3.58 9.99
N ALA A 93 5.03 2.90 8.98
CA ALA A 93 5.59 2.87 7.62
C ALA A 93 5.01 3.99 6.76
N ASN A 94 3.68 4.10 6.71
CA ASN A 94 2.94 5.06 5.88
C ASN A 94 3.36 4.98 4.39
N ASP A 95 3.54 3.77 3.89
CA ASP A 95 4.07 3.50 2.55
C ASP A 95 3.25 4.19 1.46
N PHE A 96 1.92 4.12 1.56
CA PHE A 96 1.02 4.77 0.60
C PHE A 96 1.13 6.30 0.64
N ALA A 97 1.14 6.89 1.83
CA ALA A 97 1.28 8.34 1.98
C ALA A 97 2.66 8.83 1.48
N ASN A 98 3.71 8.05 1.72
CA ASN A 98 5.06 8.35 1.23
C ASN A 98 5.14 8.27 -0.30
N ALA A 99 4.46 7.28 -0.92
CA ALA A 99 4.41 7.14 -2.38
C ALA A 99 3.73 8.35 -3.04
N LEU A 100 2.73 8.95 -2.38
CA LEU A 100 2.02 10.14 -2.82
C LEU A 100 2.67 11.47 -2.35
N CYS A 101 3.80 11.42 -1.65
CA CYS A 101 4.47 12.59 -1.07
C CYS A 101 3.56 13.43 -0.17
N LEU A 102 2.66 12.80 0.58
CA LEU A 102 1.73 13.48 1.48
C LEU A 102 2.45 14.02 2.72
N GLU A 103 1.89 15.10 3.26
CA GLU A 103 2.41 15.75 4.46
C GLU A 103 2.17 14.93 5.73
N HIS A 104 3.18 14.81 6.58
CA HIS A 104 3.12 14.02 7.81
C HIS A 104 2.72 14.82 9.06
N ASP A 105 2.96 16.14 9.10
CA ASP A 105 2.44 16.97 10.17
C ASP A 105 0.93 17.17 10.01
N PRO A 106 0.11 16.80 11.00
CA PRO A 106 -1.34 16.81 10.84
C PRO A 106 -1.93 18.19 10.52
N GLU A 107 -1.36 19.27 11.04
CA GLU A 107 -1.88 20.62 10.80
C GLU A 107 -1.53 21.09 9.39
N GLU A 108 -0.30 20.82 8.94
CA GLU A 108 0.13 21.13 7.57
C GLU A 108 -0.60 20.25 6.55
N ALA A 109 -0.81 18.96 6.85
CA ALA A 109 -1.60 18.07 6.01
C ALA A 109 -3.03 18.60 5.79
N VAL A 110 -3.70 19.04 6.86
CA VAL A 110 -5.04 19.64 6.76
C VAL A 110 -5.04 20.91 5.93
N LYS A 111 -4.02 21.76 6.07
CA LYS A 111 -3.90 22.99 5.25
C LYS A 111 -3.75 22.66 3.77
N LYS A 112 -2.92 21.65 3.44
CA LYS A 112 -2.73 21.17 2.07
C LYS A 112 -4.02 20.55 1.52
N ILE A 113 -4.71 19.70 2.28
CA ILE A 113 -6.00 19.10 1.90
C ILE A 113 -7.03 20.20 1.56
N ILE A 114 -7.16 21.22 2.39
CA ILE A 114 -8.13 22.32 2.16
C ILE A 114 -7.75 23.17 0.95
N ALA A 115 -6.45 23.37 0.71
CA ALA A 115 -5.97 24.24 -0.36
C ALA A 115 -5.87 23.56 -1.73
N SER A 116 -5.81 22.23 -1.78
CA SER A 116 -5.60 21.46 -3.01
C SER A 116 -6.91 21.21 -3.78
N LYS A 117 -6.73 20.84 -5.05
CA LYS A 117 -7.75 20.12 -5.83
C LYS A 117 -7.47 18.63 -5.69
N SER A 118 -8.51 17.80 -5.79
CA SER A 118 -8.32 16.37 -5.81
C SER A 118 -7.61 15.92 -7.09
N ARG A 119 -6.79 14.88 -6.96
CA ARG A 119 -6.16 14.15 -8.05
C ARG A 119 -6.63 12.71 -8.01
N LYS A 120 -7.03 12.22 -9.17
CA LYS A 120 -7.39 10.82 -9.32
C LYS A 120 -6.15 9.97 -9.36
N ILE A 121 -6.21 8.85 -8.66
CA ILE A 121 -5.18 7.83 -8.65
C ILE A 121 -5.79 6.47 -8.90
N ASP A 122 -4.97 5.56 -9.36
CA ASP A 122 -5.34 4.19 -9.60
C ASP A 122 -5.32 3.38 -8.31
N LEU A 123 -6.01 2.26 -8.32
CA LEU A 123 -5.94 1.22 -7.29
C LEU A 123 -5.67 -0.12 -7.95
N GLY A 124 -4.90 -0.95 -7.29
CA GLY A 124 -4.86 -2.35 -7.66
C GLY A 124 -6.08 -3.08 -7.11
N LYS A 125 -6.55 -4.12 -7.81
CA LYS A 125 -7.61 -4.99 -7.36
C LYS A 125 -7.22 -6.44 -7.60
N VAL A 126 -7.24 -7.25 -6.56
CA VAL A 126 -7.02 -8.69 -6.62
C VAL A 126 -8.31 -9.40 -6.27
N ASN A 127 -8.85 -10.17 -7.23
CA ASN A 127 -10.16 -10.80 -7.12
C ASN A 127 -11.24 -9.75 -6.72
N ASN A 128 -11.70 -9.77 -5.46
CA ASN A 128 -12.75 -8.85 -4.97
C ASN A 128 -12.23 -7.81 -3.97
N ARG A 129 -10.91 -7.72 -3.76
CA ARG A 129 -10.28 -6.81 -2.79
C ARG A 129 -9.39 -5.79 -3.50
N TYR A 130 -9.53 -4.54 -3.13
CA TYR A 130 -8.64 -3.47 -3.58
C TYR A 130 -7.36 -3.44 -2.73
N PHE A 131 -6.28 -2.96 -3.33
CA PHE A 131 -5.05 -2.61 -2.61
C PHE A 131 -4.54 -1.25 -3.09
N VAL A 132 -3.97 -0.53 -2.14
CA VAL A 132 -3.47 0.83 -2.39
C VAL A 132 -2.00 0.82 -2.76
N ASN A 133 -1.25 -0.19 -2.32
CA ASN A 133 0.19 -0.22 -2.46
C ASN A 133 0.73 -1.49 -3.14
N VAL A 134 0.56 -2.67 -2.55
CA VAL A 134 1.18 -3.90 -3.09
C VAL A 134 0.40 -5.17 -2.78
N ALA A 135 0.31 -6.05 -3.76
CA ALA A 135 -0.06 -7.45 -3.58
C ALA A 135 1.19 -8.33 -3.76
N SER A 136 1.39 -9.32 -2.89
CA SER A 136 2.57 -10.15 -2.91
C SER A 136 2.27 -11.63 -2.67
N ALA A 137 3.16 -12.50 -3.18
CA ALA A 137 3.15 -13.93 -2.92
C ALA A 137 4.58 -14.48 -2.93
N GLY A 138 4.85 -15.46 -2.09
CA GLY A 138 6.16 -16.11 -2.01
C GLY A 138 6.80 -15.96 -0.65
N MET A 139 8.11 -15.95 -0.64
CA MET A 139 8.86 -15.74 0.60
C MET A 139 8.53 -14.39 1.22
N PHE A 140 8.55 -14.34 2.52
CA PHE A 140 8.22 -13.18 3.35
C PHE A 140 6.72 -12.88 3.53
N THR A 141 5.81 -13.47 2.79
CA THR A 141 4.36 -13.32 3.07
C THR A 141 3.98 -13.87 4.44
N ASP A 142 4.59 -14.97 4.87
CA ASP A 142 4.42 -15.52 6.23
C ASP A 142 5.17 -14.71 7.31
N VAL A 143 6.23 -14.01 6.93
CA VAL A 143 7.09 -13.26 7.86
C VAL A 143 6.45 -11.91 8.19
N SER A 144 5.79 -11.26 7.23
CA SER A 144 5.06 -10.00 7.48
C SER A 144 3.98 -10.18 8.56
N GLN A 145 3.37 -11.37 8.62
CA GLN A 145 2.34 -11.72 9.60
C GLN A 145 2.90 -12.14 10.99
N LYS A 146 4.19 -12.53 11.08
CA LYS A 146 4.82 -13.07 12.30
C LYS A 146 5.80 -12.15 13.01
N ILE A 147 6.23 -11.04 12.38
CA ILE A 147 7.19 -10.12 13.00
C ILE A 147 6.47 -9.23 14.00
N ASN A 148 6.62 -9.55 15.29
CA ASN A 148 6.33 -8.64 16.39
C ASN A 148 7.10 -7.33 16.22
N ASN A 149 6.42 -6.21 16.44
CA ASN A 149 6.93 -4.83 16.31
C ASN A 149 8.23 -4.53 17.09
N ASP A 150 8.65 -5.40 18.01
CA ASP A 150 9.84 -5.21 18.84
C ASP A 150 11.17 -5.42 18.08
N ILE A 151 11.16 -6.15 16.95
CA ILE A 151 12.37 -6.39 16.15
C ILE A 151 12.65 -5.24 15.17
N LYS A 152 11.60 -4.50 14.77
CA LYS A 152 11.74 -3.35 13.84
C LYS A 152 12.57 -2.20 14.41
N ASN A 153 12.65 -2.06 15.73
CA ASN A 153 13.26 -0.89 16.38
C ASN A 153 14.71 -1.07 16.83
N SER A 154 15.26 -2.28 16.83
CA SER A 154 16.53 -2.54 17.52
C SER A 154 17.75 -2.75 16.64
N PHE A 155 17.61 -3.05 15.35
CA PHE A 155 18.72 -3.32 14.46
C PHE A 155 18.47 -2.73 13.06
N GLY A 156 19.38 -1.87 12.61
CA GLY A 156 19.30 -1.17 11.34
C GLY A 156 19.18 -2.11 10.12
N ARG A 157 18.81 -1.53 8.97
CA ARG A 157 18.57 -2.18 7.66
C ARG A 157 19.55 -3.32 7.31
N ILE A 158 20.82 -3.20 7.68
CA ILE A 158 21.89 -4.18 7.40
C ILE A 158 21.63 -5.53 8.09
N THR A 159 21.11 -5.56 9.30
CA THR A 159 20.85 -6.82 10.04
C THR A 159 19.67 -7.59 9.46
N TYR A 160 18.70 -6.89 8.87
CA TYR A 160 17.58 -7.50 8.14
C TYR A 160 18.10 -8.28 6.92
N TYR A 161 19.09 -7.72 6.21
CA TYR A 161 19.70 -8.35 5.04
C TYR A 161 20.61 -9.52 5.41
N ILE A 162 21.37 -9.42 6.51
CA ILE A 162 22.23 -10.53 6.98
C ILE A 162 21.36 -11.73 7.39
N LYS A 163 20.26 -11.51 8.09
CA LYS A 163 19.28 -12.57 8.37
C LYS A 163 18.65 -13.12 7.10
N GLY A 164 18.32 -12.27 6.14
CA GLY A 164 17.84 -12.69 4.82
C GLY A 164 18.82 -13.61 4.09
N ILE A 165 20.14 -13.38 4.19
CA ILE A 165 21.17 -14.25 3.60
C ILE A 165 21.30 -15.58 4.39
N GLU A 166 21.18 -15.57 5.71
CA GLU A 166 21.17 -16.80 6.52
C GLU A 166 19.92 -17.64 6.23
N GLU A 167 18.77 -17.01 6.05
CA GLU A 167 17.52 -17.65 5.68
C GLU A 167 17.50 -18.08 4.20
N ALA A 168 18.30 -17.47 3.32
CA ALA A 168 18.42 -17.83 1.91
C ALA A 168 18.75 -19.31 1.68
N ARG A 169 19.39 -19.97 2.63
CA ARG A 169 19.66 -21.42 2.58
C ARG A 169 18.43 -22.29 2.80
N SER A 170 17.35 -21.73 3.36
CA SER A 170 16.06 -22.39 3.58
C SER A 170 14.99 -21.89 2.62
N MET A 171 15.36 -21.07 1.63
CA MET A 171 14.45 -20.51 0.65
C MET A 171 13.78 -21.61 -0.17
N ARG A 172 12.45 -21.67 -0.11
CA ARG A 172 11.64 -22.52 -0.98
C ARG A 172 11.27 -21.76 -2.24
N GLU A 173 11.47 -22.39 -3.39
CA GLU A 173 10.96 -21.93 -4.65
C GLU A 173 9.52 -22.42 -4.84
N PHE A 174 8.71 -21.62 -5.50
CA PHE A 174 7.33 -21.93 -5.86
C PHE A 174 7.17 -21.84 -7.36
N TYR A 175 6.51 -22.80 -7.98
CA TYR A 175 6.19 -22.74 -9.38
C TYR A 175 4.93 -21.91 -9.61
N ILE A 176 5.02 -20.94 -10.51
CA ILE A 176 3.90 -20.08 -10.89
C ILE A 176 3.75 -20.01 -12.40
N ASP A 177 2.50 -19.83 -12.84
CA ASP A 177 2.14 -19.43 -14.19
C ASP A 177 1.55 -18.02 -14.14
N VAL A 178 2.15 -17.10 -14.89
CA VAL A 178 1.76 -15.69 -14.99
C VAL A 178 1.40 -15.37 -16.41
N GLU A 179 0.21 -14.84 -16.63
CA GLU A 179 -0.33 -14.48 -17.93
C GLU A 179 -0.83 -13.04 -17.92
N SER A 180 -0.31 -12.20 -18.81
CA SER A 180 -0.80 -10.85 -19.13
C SER A 180 -0.68 -10.57 -20.63
N GLU A 181 -1.20 -9.43 -21.09
CA GLU A 181 -1.04 -9.03 -22.49
C GLU A 181 0.40 -8.65 -22.81
N GLU A 182 1.14 -8.07 -21.84
CA GLU A 182 2.49 -7.54 -22.05
C GLU A 182 3.58 -8.58 -21.81
N SER A 183 3.32 -9.59 -20.97
CA SER A 183 4.32 -10.60 -20.63
C SER A 183 3.69 -11.89 -20.13
N SER A 184 4.43 -12.99 -20.25
CA SER A 184 4.08 -14.27 -19.65
C SER A 184 5.31 -14.90 -18.98
N TYR A 185 5.10 -15.64 -17.91
CA TYR A 185 6.16 -16.36 -17.22
C TYR A 185 5.62 -17.66 -16.64
N SER A 186 6.32 -18.76 -16.90
CA SER A 186 6.08 -20.06 -16.27
C SER A 186 7.39 -20.57 -15.70
N GLY A 187 7.47 -20.73 -14.39
CA GLY A 187 8.72 -21.15 -13.75
C GLY A 187 8.74 -20.94 -12.24
N ASN A 188 9.89 -21.28 -11.67
CA ASN A 188 10.11 -21.10 -10.24
C ASN A 188 10.37 -19.65 -9.86
N MET A 189 9.83 -19.22 -8.74
CA MET A 189 10.07 -17.91 -8.15
C MET A 189 10.30 -18.02 -6.64
N TYR A 190 10.97 -17.03 -6.07
CA TYR A 190 11.04 -16.81 -4.62
C TYR A 190 9.99 -15.84 -4.13
N LEU A 191 9.77 -14.76 -4.87
CA LEU A 191 8.89 -13.66 -4.49
C LEU A 191 8.31 -13.02 -5.73
N MET A 192 7.02 -12.74 -5.69
CA MET A 192 6.31 -11.94 -6.66
C MET A 192 5.66 -10.76 -5.95
N LEU A 193 5.73 -9.60 -6.57
CA LEU A 193 5.16 -8.34 -6.10
C LEU A 193 4.42 -7.68 -7.26
N VAL A 194 3.22 -7.21 -7.00
CA VAL A 194 2.43 -6.42 -7.93
C VAL A 194 2.12 -5.10 -7.24
N PHE A 195 2.75 -4.04 -7.71
CA PHE A 195 2.68 -2.71 -7.13
C PHE A 195 1.69 -1.81 -7.86
N ASN A 196 0.95 -1.03 -7.07
CA ASN A 196 0.33 0.22 -7.46
C ASN A 196 1.15 1.42 -6.94
N GLY A 197 1.72 1.28 -5.73
CA GLY A 197 2.66 2.25 -5.13
C GLY A 197 4.13 1.93 -5.46
N LYS A 198 5.06 2.53 -4.72
CA LYS A 198 6.51 2.45 -4.97
C LYS A 198 7.28 1.63 -3.95
N THR A 199 6.70 1.45 -2.75
CA THR A 199 7.41 0.91 -1.59
C THR A 199 6.68 -0.27 -0.97
N ALA A 200 7.44 -1.16 -0.35
CA ALA A 200 6.93 -2.16 0.58
C ALA A 200 7.79 -2.12 1.85
N GLY A 201 7.18 -1.78 2.99
CA GLY A 201 7.89 -1.66 4.27
C GLY A 201 9.03 -0.63 4.24
N ASN A 202 8.82 0.54 3.60
CA ASN A 202 9.83 1.59 3.39
C ASN A 202 11.01 1.20 2.45
N ILE A 203 10.90 0.12 1.68
CA ILE A 203 11.89 -0.25 0.66
C ILE A 203 11.34 0.12 -0.71
N HIS A 204 12.08 0.91 -1.47
CA HIS A 204 11.72 1.31 -2.83
C HIS A 204 11.95 0.17 -3.81
N LEU A 205 10.98 -0.77 -3.91
CA LEU A 205 11.06 -1.91 -4.81
C LEU A 205 10.55 -1.59 -6.21
N ALA A 206 9.50 -0.78 -6.33
CA ALA A 206 8.93 -0.37 -7.61
C ALA A 206 9.18 1.12 -7.86
N TYR A 207 10.45 1.54 -7.89
CA TYR A 207 10.80 2.97 -8.06
C TYR A 207 10.39 3.56 -9.42
N LYS A 208 10.03 2.72 -10.39
CA LYS A 208 9.49 3.11 -11.70
C LYS A 208 7.95 3.20 -11.72
N ALA A 209 7.28 2.79 -10.63
CA ALA A 209 5.82 2.82 -10.56
C ALA A 209 5.29 4.25 -10.50
N GLU A 210 4.14 4.45 -11.12
CA GLU A 210 3.35 5.68 -11.05
C GLU A 210 1.92 5.32 -10.67
N VAL A 211 1.30 6.11 -9.81
CA VAL A 211 -0.01 5.78 -9.22
C VAL A 211 -1.20 6.25 -10.07
N ASP A 212 -0.95 6.79 -11.26
CA ASP A 212 -1.94 7.41 -12.14
C ASP A 212 -1.61 7.22 -13.63
N ASP A 213 -0.88 6.15 -13.97
CA ASP A 213 -0.53 5.82 -15.36
C ASP A 213 -1.41 4.70 -15.96
N GLY A 214 -2.36 4.17 -15.18
CA GLY A 214 -3.26 3.10 -15.60
C GLY A 214 -2.63 1.72 -15.62
N TYR A 215 -1.48 1.52 -14.97
CA TYR A 215 -0.76 0.26 -14.94
C TYR A 215 -0.35 -0.16 -13.54
N LEU A 216 -0.15 -1.45 -13.37
CA LEU A 216 0.50 -2.05 -12.21
C LEU A 216 1.90 -2.51 -12.58
N ASP A 217 2.83 -2.40 -11.66
CA ASP A 217 4.22 -2.82 -11.81
C ASP A 217 4.42 -4.22 -11.24
N VAL A 218 4.69 -5.20 -12.10
CA VAL A 218 4.92 -6.59 -11.71
C VAL A 218 6.41 -6.87 -11.62
N ILE A 219 6.84 -7.36 -10.46
CA ILE A 219 8.23 -7.74 -10.17
C ILE A 219 8.25 -9.19 -9.72
N ILE A 220 8.99 -10.06 -10.45
CA ILE A 220 9.15 -11.46 -10.09
C ILE A 220 10.63 -11.75 -9.88
N PHE A 221 11.00 -12.09 -8.67
CA PHE A 221 12.30 -12.65 -8.32
C PHE A 221 12.27 -14.14 -8.63
N LYS A 222 12.86 -14.51 -9.77
CA LYS A 222 12.86 -15.89 -10.27
C LYS A 222 13.66 -16.83 -9.36
N GLY A 223 13.38 -18.11 -9.44
CA GLY A 223 14.22 -19.15 -8.83
C GLY A 223 15.65 -19.07 -9.40
N MET A 224 16.64 -19.00 -8.51
CA MET A 224 18.03 -18.82 -8.91
C MET A 224 18.99 -19.48 -7.92
N PRO A 225 20.20 -19.89 -8.36
CA PRO A 225 21.23 -20.40 -7.45
C PRO A 225 21.62 -19.36 -6.40
N ILE A 226 21.87 -19.80 -5.16
CA ILE A 226 22.22 -18.94 -4.00
C ILE A 226 23.29 -17.88 -4.32
N PRO A 227 24.38 -18.17 -5.07
CA PRO A 227 25.38 -17.15 -5.39
C PRO A 227 24.85 -15.96 -6.17
N LYS A 228 23.75 -16.13 -6.91
CA LYS A 228 23.10 -15.05 -7.68
C LYS A 228 22.15 -14.19 -6.84
N ILE A 229 21.70 -14.66 -5.70
CA ILE A 229 20.83 -13.91 -4.78
C ILE A 229 21.56 -12.68 -4.23
N ILE A 230 22.87 -12.80 -3.92
CA ILE A 230 23.63 -11.70 -3.33
C ILE A 230 23.72 -10.47 -4.22
N PRO A 231 24.08 -10.57 -5.51
CA PRO A 231 24.04 -9.44 -6.45
C PRO A 231 22.65 -8.81 -6.57
N VAL A 232 21.59 -9.63 -6.63
CA VAL A 232 20.21 -9.15 -6.69
C VAL A 232 19.87 -8.32 -5.44
N LEU A 233 20.19 -8.80 -4.24
CA LEU A 233 19.97 -8.07 -3.00
C LEU A 233 20.75 -6.74 -2.96
N ILE A 234 22.00 -6.73 -3.48
CA ILE A 234 22.78 -5.50 -3.60
C ILE A 234 22.09 -4.51 -4.57
N GLY A 235 21.58 -4.99 -5.70
CA GLY A 235 20.82 -4.17 -6.64
C GLY A 235 19.57 -3.56 -6.02
N VAL A 236 18.82 -4.34 -5.23
CA VAL A 236 17.66 -3.85 -4.46
C VAL A 236 18.06 -2.75 -3.48
N LEU A 237 19.17 -2.95 -2.76
CA LEU A 237 19.68 -1.96 -1.79
C LEU A 237 20.08 -0.64 -2.43
N LYS A 238 20.62 -0.70 -3.64
CA LYS A 238 21.02 0.48 -4.40
C LYS A 238 19.86 1.15 -5.14
N GLY A 239 18.71 0.49 -5.23
CA GLY A 239 17.60 0.96 -6.06
C GLY A 239 17.90 0.88 -7.56
N GLU A 240 18.69 -0.10 -7.98
CA GLU A 240 19.14 -0.30 -9.37
C GLU A 240 18.61 -1.61 -9.98
N HIS A 241 17.90 -2.42 -9.21
CA HIS A 241 17.50 -3.79 -9.59
C HIS A 241 16.52 -3.87 -10.77
N LEU A 242 15.86 -2.80 -11.14
CA LEU A 242 14.98 -2.73 -12.32
C LEU A 242 15.69 -2.14 -13.56
N ASP A 243 16.94 -1.71 -13.45
CA ASP A 243 17.68 -1.07 -14.53
C ASP A 243 18.63 -2.04 -15.26
N PHE A 244 18.86 -3.23 -14.72
CA PHE A 244 19.72 -4.22 -15.32
C PHE A 244 18.97 -5.00 -16.40
N GLU A 245 19.14 -4.63 -17.67
CA GLU A 245 18.61 -5.38 -18.83
C GLU A 245 19.18 -6.79 -18.97
N THR A 246 20.23 -7.13 -18.19
CA THR A 246 21.00 -8.37 -18.34
C THR A 246 20.72 -9.43 -17.29
N ASP A 247 19.98 -9.12 -16.22
CA ASP A 247 19.75 -10.08 -15.16
C ASP A 247 18.46 -10.85 -15.40
N ASN A 248 18.62 -12.08 -15.93
CA ASN A 248 17.54 -13.07 -16.06
C ASN A 248 16.86 -13.44 -14.72
N GLU A 249 17.35 -12.92 -13.60
CA GLU A 249 16.91 -13.25 -12.26
C GLU A 249 15.67 -12.46 -11.79
N ILE A 250 15.45 -11.27 -12.37
CA ILE A 250 14.27 -10.44 -12.10
C ILE A 250 13.50 -10.26 -13.40
N LEU A 251 12.21 -10.54 -13.36
CA LEU A 251 11.29 -10.14 -14.42
C LEU A 251 10.51 -8.93 -13.94
N TYR A 252 10.56 -7.85 -14.71
CA TYR A 252 9.80 -6.62 -14.47
C TYR A 252 9.01 -6.26 -15.72
N PHE A 253 7.75 -5.94 -15.54
CA PHE A 253 6.88 -5.38 -16.58
C PHE A 253 5.72 -4.62 -15.97
N LYS A 254 5.13 -3.69 -16.74
CA LYS A 254 3.89 -3.02 -16.41
C LYS A 254 2.72 -3.72 -17.12
N THR A 255 1.56 -3.77 -16.48
CA THR A 255 0.36 -4.37 -17.06
C THR A 255 -0.91 -3.77 -16.48
N LYS A 256 -1.98 -3.79 -17.25
CA LYS A 256 -3.33 -3.44 -16.77
C LYS A 256 -4.02 -4.63 -16.08
N LYS A 257 -3.69 -5.84 -16.50
CA LYS A 257 -4.29 -7.06 -15.95
C LYS A 257 -3.32 -8.23 -16.01
N VAL A 258 -3.26 -9.00 -14.93
CA VAL A 258 -2.46 -10.21 -14.85
C VAL A 258 -3.21 -11.30 -14.12
N THR A 259 -3.14 -12.52 -14.65
CA THR A 259 -3.64 -13.74 -13.99
C THR A 259 -2.45 -14.55 -13.51
N ILE A 260 -2.50 -15.00 -12.26
CA ILE A 260 -1.42 -15.77 -11.64
C ILE A 260 -1.99 -17.05 -11.04
N LYS A 261 -1.39 -18.17 -11.40
CA LYS A 261 -1.73 -19.51 -10.92
C LYS A 261 -0.56 -20.10 -10.17
N CYS A 262 -0.86 -20.80 -9.09
CA CYS A 262 0.10 -21.56 -8.30
C CYS A 262 -0.65 -22.76 -7.71
N ASP A 263 -0.09 -23.96 -7.89
CA ASP A 263 -0.66 -25.21 -7.35
C ASP A 263 -0.15 -25.52 -5.93
N ASP A 264 0.91 -24.84 -5.50
CA ASP A 264 1.42 -24.94 -4.14
C ASP A 264 0.49 -24.25 -3.13
N ASP A 265 0.48 -24.73 -1.88
CA ASP A 265 -0.12 -24.02 -0.75
C ASP A 265 0.77 -22.82 -0.37
N LEU A 266 0.58 -21.75 -1.12
CA LEU A 266 1.34 -20.51 -1.00
C LEU A 266 0.43 -19.38 -0.48
N GLY A 267 0.83 -18.77 0.62
CA GLY A 267 0.16 -17.61 1.16
C GLY A 267 0.33 -16.38 0.26
N THR A 268 -0.68 -15.52 0.26
CA THR A 268 -0.65 -14.22 -0.39
C THR A 268 -0.82 -13.12 0.64
N ASP A 269 -0.27 -11.96 0.36
CA ASP A 269 -0.37 -10.78 1.21
C ASP A 269 -0.82 -9.58 0.36
N ILE A 270 -1.70 -8.75 0.91
CA ILE A 270 -2.23 -7.56 0.29
C ILE A 270 -2.15 -6.43 1.30
N ASP A 271 -1.29 -5.45 1.03
CA ASP A 271 -1.03 -4.29 1.90
C ASP A 271 -0.73 -4.67 3.36
N GLY A 272 -0.07 -5.83 3.58
CA GLY A 272 0.28 -6.35 4.90
C GLY A 272 -0.76 -7.25 5.57
N GLU A 273 -1.87 -7.52 4.88
CA GLU A 273 -2.95 -8.39 5.36
C GLU A 273 -3.02 -9.67 4.52
N LYS A 274 -3.57 -10.73 5.09
CA LYS A 274 -3.74 -12.00 4.37
C LYS A 274 -4.63 -11.84 3.14
N GLY A 275 -4.08 -12.21 1.97
CA GLY A 275 -4.76 -12.18 0.69
C GLY A 275 -5.57 -13.46 0.36
N PRO A 276 -6.24 -13.49 -0.81
CA PRO A 276 -7.00 -14.63 -1.30
C PRO A 276 -6.09 -15.78 -1.75
N ALA A 277 -6.65 -16.96 -1.86
CA ALA A 277 -5.97 -18.10 -2.48
C ALA A 277 -5.87 -17.93 -4.00
N PHE A 278 -4.91 -18.64 -4.62
CA PHE A 278 -4.81 -18.75 -6.08
C PHE A 278 -6.03 -19.45 -6.70
N PRO A 279 -6.39 -19.14 -7.97
CA PRO A 279 -5.73 -18.17 -8.83
C PRO A 279 -5.99 -16.72 -8.42
N LEU A 280 -5.01 -15.84 -8.71
CA LEU A 280 -5.15 -14.40 -8.52
C LEU A 280 -5.48 -13.76 -9.86
N GLU A 281 -6.59 -13.04 -9.93
CA GLU A 281 -6.91 -12.12 -11.00
C GLU A 281 -6.64 -10.71 -10.50
N ILE A 282 -5.60 -10.07 -11.02
CA ILE A 282 -5.17 -8.74 -10.58
C ILE A 282 -5.36 -7.76 -11.72
N GLU A 283 -5.98 -6.63 -11.44
CA GLU A 283 -6.24 -5.57 -12.41
C GLU A 283 -5.94 -4.19 -11.83
N CYS A 284 -5.50 -3.27 -12.69
CA CYS A 284 -5.46 -1.85 -12.41
C CYS A 284 -6.86 -1.27 -12.59
N VAL A 285 -7.36 -0.60 -11.59
CA VAL A 285 -8.61 0.16 -11.67
C VAL A 285 -8.25 1.63 -11.78
N GLU A 286 -8.29 2.13 -13.01
CA GLU A 286 -7.92 3.50 -13.35
C GLU A 286 -8.85 4.52 -12.67
N ASP A 287 -8.29 5.67 -12.27
CA ASP A 287 -9.04 6.80 -11.69
C ASP A 287 -9.91 6.40 -10.48
N ALA A 288 -9.46 5.42 -9.71
CA ALA A 288 -10.29 4.77 -8.72
C ALA A 288 -10.49 5.57 -7.42
N LEU A 289 -9.60 6.50 -7.10
CA LEU A 289 -9.68 7.24 -5.84
C LEU A 289 -9.25 8.69 -6.03
N ASP A 290 -10.08 9.64 -5.59
CA ASP A 290 -9.78 11.06 -5.59
C ASP A 290 -9.03 11.46 -4.31
N ILE A 291 -7.75 11.86 -4.41
CA ILE A 291 -6.92 12.24 -3.26
C ILE A 291 -6.68 13.74 -3.20
N LEU A 292 -6.85 14.31 -2.01
CA LEU A 292 -6.52 15.70 -1.68
C LEU A 292 -5.15 15.79 -0.99
N GLY A 293 -4.47 16.93 -1.14
CA GLY A 293 -3.19 17.19 -0.46
C GLY A 293 -1.96 16.74 -1.22
N ILE A 294 -2.10 16.22 -2.45
CA ILE A 294 -0.97 15.92 -3.34
C ILE A 294 -0.45 17.25 -3.93
N GLU A 295 0.85 17.48 -3.87
CA GLU A 295 1.51 18.60 -4.57
C GLU A 295 1.82 18.21 -6.02
N PHE A 296 1.64 19.16 -6.95
CA PHE A 296 1.98 19.02 -8.37
C PHE A 296 3.43 19.44 -8.63
#